data_f6cfe49bd4e366abb2997b63869b89cc
#
_entry.id   f6cfe49bd4e366abb2997b63869b89cc
#
_cell.length_a   1.000
_cell.length_b   1.000
_cell.length_c   1.000
_cell.angle_alpha   90.00
_cell.angle_beta   90.00
_cell.angle_gamma   90.00
#
_symmetry.space_group_name_H-M   'P 1'
#
loop_
_entity.id
_entity.type
_entity.pdbx_description
1 polymer ?
#
loop_
_entity_poly.entity_id
_entity_poly.type
_entity_poly.pdbx_seq_one_letter_code
_entity_poly.pdbx_strand_id
1 'polypeptide(L)'
;MPGFDDALRGYAYPVHKRDAFHCRYCGLDGTESFASWLSLSWDHLLPRSDPRRDDLEYIVTSCMFCNVADNRYFDLAEKRGLHFDELTLDELVAQRRPYVEATRQRYREFWTANVGAVAAD
;
A
#
# COMPACT_ATOMS: atom_id res chain seq x y z
N MET A 1 18.85 11.17 19.63
CA MET A 1 18.51 10.53 18.37
C MET A 1 17.70 11.48 17.50
N PRO A 2 18.08 11.68 16.26
CA PRO A 2 17.30 12.57 15.42
C PRO A 2 15.90 11.99 15.19
N GLY A 3 14.91 12.86 15.27
CA GLY A 3 13.57 12.51 14.87
C GLY A 3 13.48 12.41 13.36
N PHE A 4 12.39 11.86 12.88
CA PHE A 4 12.14 11.76 11.44
C PHE A 4 11.18 12.82 10.95
N ASP A 5 10.95 13.86 11.72
CA ASP A 5 9.99 14.92 11.37
C ASP A 5 10.32 15.58 10.03
N ASP A 6 11.61 15.70 9.74
CA ASP A 6 12.09 16.28 8.48
C ASP A 6 12.46 15.21 7.44
N ALA A 7 12.38 13.95 7.79
CA ALA A 7 12.72 12.87 6.89
C ALA A 7 11.57 12.56 5.94
N LEU A 8 11.89 11.99 4.80
CA LEU A 8 10.92 11.62 3.78
C LEU A 8 9.77 10.77 4.34
N ARG A 9 9.99 10.00 5.39
CA ARG A 9 9.01 9.08 5.95
C ARG A 9 8.61 9.38 7.38
N GLY A 10 9.05 10.52 7.91
CA GLY A 10 8.76 10.87 9.28
C GLY A 10 7.27 11.00 9.57
N TYR A 11 6.55 11.61 8.67
CA TYR A 11 5.10 11.78 8.80
C TYR A 11 4.35 10.44 8.79
N ALA A 12 4.91 9.41 8.18
CA ALA A 12 4.28 8.10 8.08
C ALA A 12 4.61 7.19 9.27
N TYR A 13 5.54 7.59 10.13
CA TYR A 13 5.98 6.73 11.23
C TYR A 13 4.86 6.25 12.14
N PRO A 14 3.92 7.09 12.56
CA PRO A 14 2.81 6.61 13.40
C PRO A 14 1.98 5.52 12.71
N VAL A 15 1.78 5.64 11.41
CA VAL A 15 1.03 4.65 10.62
C VAL A 15 1.81 3.34 10.54
N HIS A 16 3.10 3.43 10.23
CA HIS A 16 3.95 2.23 10.13
C HIS A 16 4.05 1.51 11.47
N LYS A 17 4.20 2.26 12.55
CA LYS A 17 4.27 1.68 13.89
C LYS A 17 2.99 0.95 14.25
N ARG A 18 1.84 1.56 13.98
CA ARG A 18 0.52 0.92 14.20
C ARG A 18 0.40 -0.38 13.42
N ASP A 19 0.89 -0.40 12.18
CA ASP A 19 0.80 -1.56 11.29
C ASP A 19 1.97 -2.53 11.46
N ALA A 20 2.75 -2.38 12.52
CA ALA A 20 3.92 -3.20 12.83
C ALA A 20 4.90 -3.28 11.67
N PHE A 21 5.02 -2.19 10.91
CA PHE A 21 5.92 -2.03 9.76
C PHE A 21 5.67 -3.04 8.63
N HIS A 22 4.45 -3.54 8.52
CA HIS A 22 4.06 -4.47 7.46
C HIS A 22 3.16 -3.79 6.43
N CYS A 23 3.40 -4.08 5.16
CA CYS A 23 2.46 -3.70 4.10
C CYS A 23 1.14 -4.40 4.34
N ARG A 24 0.05 -3.65 4.38
CA ARG A 24 -1.27 -4.21 4.66
C ARG A 24 -1.83 -5.04 3.50
N TYR A 25 -1.23 -4.95 2.32
CA TYR A 25 -1.71 -5.69 1.15
C TYR A 25 -0.91 -6.95 0.88
N CYS A 26 0.42 -6.90 0.92
CA CYS A 26 1.27 -8.04 0.57
C CYS A 26 2.04 -8.62 1.75
N GLY A 27 2.02 -7.96 2.89
CA GLY A 27 2.69 -8.46 4.09
C GLY A 27 4.19 -8.21 4.13
N LEU A 28 4.75 -7.42 3.20
CA LEU A 28 6.17 -7.10 3.25
C LEU A 28 6.53 -6.57 4.63
N ASP A 29 7.52 -7.19 5.27
CA ASP A 29 7.95 -6.84 6.62
C ASP A 29 9.12 -5.85 6.57
N GLY A 30 8.84 -4.60 6.91
CA GLY A 30 9.84 -3.54 6.93
C GLY A 30 10.89 -3.69 8.01
N THR A 31 10.74 -4.65 8.92
CA THR A 31 11.75 -4.90 9.96
C THR A 31 12.80 -5.93 9.55
N GLU A 32 12.58 -6.64 8.44
CA GLU A 32 13.51 -7.68 7.97
C GLU A 32 14.85 -7.12 7.50
N SER A 33 14.85 -5.94 6.88
CA SER A 33 16.06 -5.31 6.38
C SER A 33 15.85 -3.82 6.20
N PHE A 34 16.94 -3.08 6.09
CA PHE A 34 16.88 -1.66 5.79
C PHE A 34 16.20 -1.42 4.43
N ALA A 35 16.52 -2.24 3.43
CA ALA A 35 15.91 -2.11 2.10
C ALA A 35 14.39 -2.34 2.16
N SER A 36 13.94 -3.32 2.93
CA SER A 36 12.50 -3.56 3.11
C SER A 36 11.82 -2.36 3.76
N TRP A 37 12.45 -1.78 4.79
CA TRP A 37 11.90 -0.58 5.43
C TRP A 37 11.82 0.59 4.45
N LEU A 38 12.86 0.79 3.63
CA LEU A 38 12.86 1.85 2.63
C LEU A 38 11.76 1.67 1.58
N SER A 39 11.27 0.45 1.40
CA SER A 39 10.20 0.14 0.44
C SER A 39 8.81 0.49 0.97
N LEU A 40 8.69 0.84 2.24
CA LEU A 40 7.40 1.22 2.81
C LEU A 40 7.01 2.62 2.39
N SER A 41 5.71 2.81 2.19
CA SER A 41 5.09 4.09 1.97
C SER A 41 3.74 4.08 2.68
N TRP A 42 2.99 5.15 2.60
CA TRP A 42 1.64 5.15 3.14
C TRP A 42 0.63 5.30 2.01
N ASP A 43 -0.53 4.72 2.20
CA ASP A 43 -1.58 4.69 1.19
C ASP A 43 -2.88 5.23 1.77
N HIS A 44 -3.47 6.18 1.06
CA HIS A 44 -4.75 6.77 1.43
C HIS A 44 -5.87 5.83 0.98
N LEU A 45 -6.73 5.45 1.92
CA LEU A 45 -7.85 4.55 1.63
C LEU A 45 -9.08 5.25 1.08
N LEU A 46 -9.14 6.57 1.21
CA LEU A 46 -10.27 7.37 0.74
C LEU A 46 -9.86 8.28 -0.42
N PRO A 47 -10.78 8.58 -1.34
CA PRO A 47 -10.48 9.43 -2.47
C PRO A 47 -10.20 10.88 -2.05
N ARG A 48 -9.58 11.66 -2.95
CA ARG A 48 -9.18 13.04 -2.66
C ARG A 48 -10.36 13.94 -2.28
N SER A 49 -11.55 13.63 -2.76
CA SER A 49 -12.75 14.40 -2.47
C SER A 49 -13.31 14.16 -1.07
N ASP A 50 -12.85 13.12 -0.38
CA ASP A 50 -13.34 12.79 0.96
C ASP A 50 -12.61 13.64 2.00
N PRO A 51 -13.34 14.40 2.86
CA PRO A 51 -12.71 15.24 3.87
C PRO A 51 -11.93 14.46 4.94
N ARG A 52 -12.19 13.15 5.09
CA ARG A 52 -11.48 12.30 6.05
C ARG A 52 -10.20 11.70 5.48
N ARG A 53 -9.88 11.99 4.23
CA ARG A 53 -8.77 11.37 3.50
C ARG A 53 -7.44 11.42 4.24
N ASP A 54 -7.16 12.53 4.90
CA ASP A 54 -5.88 12.74 5.58
C ASP A 54 -5.89 12.30 7.04
N ASP A 55 -7.01 11.76 7.54
CA ASP A 55 -7.06 11.19 8.88
C ASP A 55 -6.27 9.90 8.93
N LEU A 56 -5.39 9.76 9.93
CA LEU A 56 -4.50 8.61 10.03
C LEU A 56 -5.26 7.28 10.11
N GLU A 57 -6.47 7.28 10.63
CA GLU A 57 -7.30 6.07 10.71
C GLU A 57 -7.76 5.58 9.33
N TYR A 58 -7.54 6.37 8.27
CA TYR A 58 -7.86 5.98 6.90
C TYR A 58 -6.61 5.92 6.01
N ILE A 59 -5.45 5.84 6.63
CA ILE A 59 -4.17 5.71 5.92
C ILE A 59 -3.47 4.47 6.46
N VAL A 60 -2.92 3.65 5.57
CA VAL A 60 -2.26 2.40 5.94
C VAL A 60 -0.85 2.32 5.39
N THR A 61 -0.05 1.46 6.02
CA THR A 61 1.27 1.11 5.49
C THR A 61 1.09 0.27 4.23
N SER A 62 1.81 0.64 3.19
CA SER A 62 1.83 -0.06 1.91
C SER A 62 3.25 -0.05 1.40
N CYS A 63 3.71 -1.14 0.79
CA CYS A 63 4.99 -1.07 0.08
C CYS A 63 4.81 -0.21 -1.18
N MET A 64 5.91 0.30 -1.72
CA MET A 64 5.85 1.21 -2.87
C MET A 64 5.14 0.57 -4.06
N PHE A 65 5.35 -0.71 -4.29
CA PHE A 65 4.67 -1.40 -5.38
C PHE A 65 3.15 -1.45 -5.16
N CYS A 66 2.71 -1.87 -3.98
CA CYS A 66 1.27 -1.97 -3.71
C CYS A 66 0.59 -0.61 -3.78
N ASN A 67 1.29 0.44 -3.37
CA ASN A 67 0.78 1.80 -3.46
C ASN A 67 0.62 2.23 -4.93
N VAL A 68 1.60 1.94 -5.77
CA VAL A 68 1.55 2.24 -7.21
C VAL A 68 0.51 1.37 -7.91
N ALA A 69 0.39 0.11 -7.50
CA ALA A 69 -0.53 -0.84 -8.11
C ALA A 69 -1.99 -0.39 -8.05
N ASP A 70 -2.35 0.44 -7.07
CA ASP A 70 -3.75 0.86 -6.91
C ASP A 70 -4.05 2.28 -7.39
N ASN A 71 -3.17 2.87 -8.21
CA ASN A 71 -3.33 4.24 -8.71
C ASN A 71 -4.68 4.52 -9.37
N ARG A 72 -5.32 3.51 -9.94
CA ARG A 72 -6.62 3.64 -10.59
C ARG A 72 -7.76 3.02 -9.80
N TYR A 73 -7.50 2.65 -8.56
CA TYR A 73 -8.50 1.95 -7.77
C TYR A 73 -9.78 2.77 -7.60
N PHE A 74 -9.66 4.05 -7.30
CA PHE A 74 -10.84 4.89 -7.08
C PHE A 74 -11.68 5.05 -8.35
N ASP A 75 -11.04 5.17 -9.49
CA ASP A 75 -11.75 5.24 -10.77
C ASP A 75 -12.54 3.97 -11.03
N LEU A 76 -11.93 2.82 -10.77
CA LEU A 76 -12.59 1.52 -10.94
C LEU A 76 -13.69 1.31 -9.92
N ALA A 77 -13.46 1.73 -8.68
CA ALA A 77 -14.44 1.60 -7.62
C ALA A 77 -15.70 2.42 -7.95
N GLU A 78 -15.51 3.64 -8.46
CA GLU A 78 -16.63 4.48 -8.88
C GLU A 78 -17.44 3.82 -10.00
N LYS A 79 -16.75 3.27 -11.00
CA LYS A 79 -17.41 2.58 -12.11
C LYS A 79 -18.19 1.36 -11.65
N ARG A 80 -17.75 0.69 -10.59
CA ARG A 80 -18.41 -0.50 -10.05
C ARG A 80 -19.44 -0.17 -8.98
N GLY A 81 -19.62 1.11 -8.66
CA GLY A 81 -20.57 1.52 -7.65
C GLY A 81 -20.16 1.17 -6.23
N LEU A 82 -18.86 1.02 -5.97
CA LEU A 82 -18.37 0.74 -4.63
C LEU A 82 -18.43 1.99 -3.77
N HIS A 83 -18.76 1.80 -2.50
CA HIS A 83 -18.89 2.88 -1.53
C HIS A 83 -17.80 2.77 -0.47
N PHE A 84 -17.41 3.92 0.07
CA PHE A 84 -16.38 4.01 1.12
C PHE A 84 -16.95 4.49 2.44
N ASP A 85 -18.22 4.90 2.46
CA ASP A 85 -18.86 5.43 3.66
C ASP A 85 -19.08 4.33 4.69
N GLU A 86 -18.86 4.69 5.95
CA GLU A 86 -19.09 3.81 7.10
C GLU A 86 -18.22 2.54 7.14
N LEU A 87 -17.22 2.44 6.28
CA LEU A 87 -16.30 1.32 6.32
C LEU A 87 -15.15 1.59 7.29
N THR A 88 -14.75 0.56 8.02
CA THR A 88 -13.58 0.62 8.88
C THR A 88 -12.30 0.54 8.03
N LEU A 89 -11.17 0.86 8.66
CA LEU A 89 -9.87 0.73 7.99
C LEU A 89 -9.66 -0.69 7.45
N ASP A 90 -9.95 -1.71 8.26
CA ASP A 90 -9.76 -3.09 7.84
C ASP A 90 -10.69 -3.48 6.69
N GLU A 91 -11.92 -2.99 6.70
CA GLU A 91 -12.86 -3.22 5.61
C GLU A 91 -12.41 -2.54 4.32
N LEU A 92 -11.88 -1.32 4.41
CA LEU A 92 -11.35 -0.61 3.25
C LEU A 92 -10.15 -1.34 2.65
N VAL A 93 -9.26 -1.86 3.51
CA VAL A 93 -8.12 -2.67 3.05
C VAL A 93 -8.61 -3.94 2.36
N ALA A 94 -9.56 -4.64 2.98
CA ALA A 94 -10.11 -5.88 2.42
C ALA A 94 -10.79 -5.64 1.07
N GLN A 95 -11.48 -4.52 0.91
CA GLN A 95 -12.13 -4.17 -0.34
C GLN A 95 -11.13 -3.93 -1.46
N ARG A 96 -9.98 -3.33 -1.15
CA ARG A 96 -8.94 -2.98 -2.13
C ARG A 96 -7.99 -4.14 -2.45
N ARG A 97 -7.77 -5.03 -1.49
CA ARG A 97 -6.77 -6.10 -1.61
C ARG A 97 -6.86 -6.94 -2.89
N PRO A 98 -8.05 -7.41 -3.32
CA PRO A 98 -8.13 -8.21 -4.55
C PRO A 98 -7.60 -7.48 -5.78
N TYR A 99 -7.82 -6.17 -5.86
CA TYR A 99 -7.32 -5.36 -6.96
C TYR A 99 -5.79 -5.29 -6.95
N VAL A 100 -5.20 -5.05 -5.78
CA VAL A 100 -3.74 -5.01 -5.63
C VAL A 100 -3.13 -6.37 -5.95
N GLU A 101 -3.74 -7.45 -5.45
CA GLU A 101 -3.26 -8.81 -5.68
C GLU A 101 -3.30 -9.18 -7.17
N ALA A 102 -4.34 -8.80 -7.87
CA ALA A 102 -4.45 -9.06 -9.32
C ALA A 102 -3.34 -8.34 -10.09
N THR A 103 -3.03 -7.10 -9.71
CA THR A 103 -1.94 -6.34 -10.33
C THR A 103 -0.59 -7.00 -10.04
N ARG A 104 -0.37 -7.42 -8.79
CA ARG A 104 0.87 -8.11 -8.42
C ARG A 104 1.04 -9.41 -9.21
N GLN A 105 -0.04 -10.14 -9.42
CA GLN A 105 0.02 -11.40 -10.18
C GLN A 105 0.45 -11.16 -11.62
N ARG A 106 -0.06 -10.13 -12.26
CA ARG A 106 0.37 -9.77 -13.62
C ARG A 106 1.86 -9.46 -13.68
N TYR A 107 2.39 -8.74 -12.68
CA TYR A 107 3.82 -8.44 -12.62
C TYR A 107 4.65 -9.67 -12.33
N ARG A 108 4.14 -10.59 -11.49
CA ARG A 108 4.84 -11.86 -11.23
C ARG A 108 4.95 -12.71 -12.49
N GLU A 109 3.89 -12.76 -13.28
CA GLU A 109 3.90 -13.50 -14.55
C GLU A 109 4.95 -12.92 -15.51
N PHE A 110 5.00 -11.59 -15.61
CA PHE A 110 6.02 -10.93 -16.42
C PHE A 110 7.42 -11.24 -15.89
N TRP A 111 7.62 -11.14 -14.60
CA TRP A 111 8.92 -11.42 -13.97
C TRP A 111 9.35 -12.84 -14.24
N THR A 112 8.47 -13.81 -14.07
CA THR A 112 8.78 -15.22 -14.29
C THR A 112 9.23 -15.47 -15.73
N ALA A 113 8.55 -14.88 -16.70
CA ALA A 113 8.83 -15.09 -18.11
C ALA A 113 10.09 -14.35 -18.60
N ASN A 114 10.41 -13.20 -18.03
CA ASN A 114 11.41 -12.31 -18.63
C ASN A 114 12.60 -12.00 -17.74
N VAL A 115 12.44 -12.05 -16.42
CA VAL A 115 13.49 -11.65 -15.47
C VAL A 115 14.03 -12.86 -14.72
N GLY A 116 13.15 -13.65 -14.13
CA GLY A 116 13.55 -14.87 -13.40
C GLY A 116 14.25 -15.87 -14.29
N ALA A 117 13.82 -15.98 -15.55
CA ALA A 117 14.46 -16.87 -16.52
C ALA A 117 15.91 -16.45 -16.83
N VAL A 118 16.19 -15.15 -16.84
CA VAL A 118 17.55 -14.63 -17.05
C VAL A 118 18.44 -14.99 -15.85
N ALA A 119 17.90 -14.86 -14.63
CA ALA A 119 18.65 -15.18 -13.43
C ALA A 119 18.95 -16.68 -13.30
N ALA A 120 18.17 -17.55 -13.95
CA ALA A 120 18.36 -18.99 -13.91
C ALA A 120 19.46 -19.46 -14.87
N ASP A 121 19.84 -18.63 -15.83
CA ASP A 121 20.93 -18.94 -16.75
C ASP A 121 22.27 -18.63 -16.07
#